data_9a274c9594b66eea80b79ee304591979
#
_entry.id   9a274c9594b66eea80b79ee304591979
#
_cell.length_a   1.000
_cell.length_b   1.000
_cell.length_c   1.000
_cell.angle_alpha   90.00
_cell.angle_beta   90.00
_cell.angle_gamma   90.00
#
_symmetry.space_group_name_H-M   'P 1'
#
loop_
_entity.id
_entity.type
_entity.pdbx_description
1 polymer ?
#
loop_
_entity_poly.entity_id
_entity_poly.type
_entity_poly.pdbx_seq_one_letter_code
_entity_poly.pdbx_strand_id
1 'polypeptide(L)'
;MYLDKEEKQKIFKDHGRLKKNNDTGSAESQIALFTYRIKHLTDHLKDNKNDHSSRMGLLSLVGKRRRLLNYLSSKHIDRYRDIIAKLNIRK
;
A
#
# COMPACT_ATOMS: atom_id res chain seq x y z
N MET A 1 15.86 -5.49 -0.89
CA MET A 1 14.45 -5.14 -0.90
C MET A 1 13.95 -5.10 -2.34
N TYR A 2 12.78 -5.62 -2.60
CA TYR A 2 12.23 -5.74 -3.96
C TYR A 2 11.81 -4.43 -4.58
N LEU A 3 11.69 -3.35 -3.78
CA LEU A 3 11.44 -2.00 -4.27
C LEU A 3 12.73 -1.21 -4.23
N ASP A 4 13.19 -0.72 -5.36
CA ASP A 4 14.31 0.20 -5.38
C ASP A 4 13.85 1.64 -5.09
N LYS A 5 14.81 2.54 -4.97
CA LYS A 5 14.52 3.93 -4.63
C LYS A 5 13.64 4.62 -5.67
N GLU A 6 13.88 4.33 -6.95
CA GLU A 6 13.13 4.95 -8.05
C GLU A 6 11.68 4.49 -8.05
N GLU A 7 11.45 3.20 -7.83
CA GLU A 7 10.09 2.66 -7.77
C GLU A 7 9.30 3.25 -6.61
N LYS A 8 9.94 3.41 -5.44
CA LYS A 8 9.30 4.05 -4.29
C LYS A 8 8.92 5.50 -4.59
N GLN A 9 9.84 6.26 -5.19
CA GLN A 9 9.58 7.65 -5.53
C GLN A 9 8.45 7.77 -6.54
N LYS A 10 8.39 6.87 -7.51
CA LYS A 10 7.32 6.85 -8.50
C LYS A 10 5.96 6.61 -7.83
N ILE A 11 5.89 5.66 -6.90
CA ILE A 11 4.66 5.38 -6.16
C ILE A 11 4.20 6.60 -5.38
N PHE A 12 5.11 7.26 -4.67
CA PHE A 12 4.78 8.46 -3.90
C PHE A 12 4.33 9.60 -4.79
N LYS A 13 4.99 9.78 -5.94
CA LYS A 13 4.61 10.81 -6.90
C LYS A 13 3.21 10.58 -7.47
N ASP A 14 2.91 9.33 -7.85
CA ASP A 14 1.66 8.99 -8.52
C ASP A 14 0.47 8.95 -7.56
N HIS A 15 0.68 8.52 -6.32
CA HIS A 15 -0.40 8.23 -5.38
C HIS A 15 -0.39 9.10 -4.13
N GLY A 16 0.68 9.86 -3.88
CA GLY A 16 0.74 10.73 -2.74
C GLY A 16 -0.26 11.89 -2.82
N ARG A 17 -0.70 12.38 -1.69
CA ARG A 17 -1.67 13.47 -1.62
C ARG A 17 -1.16 14.72 -2.36
N LEU A 18 0.11 15.05 -2.18
CA LEU A 18 0.74 16.22 -2.82
C LEU A 18 1.35 15.87 -4.16
N LYS A 19 1.35 14.61 -4.55
CA LYS A 19 1.91 14.09 -5.80
C LYS A 19 3.35 14.55 -6.04
N LYS A 20 4.14 14.54 -4.96
CA LYS A 20 5.57 14.85 -4.99
C LYS A 20 6.38 13.57 -4.77
N ASN A 21 7.59 13.54 -5.35
CA ASN A 21 8.47 12.37 -5.26
C ASN A 21 8.79 11.97 -3.81
N ASN A 22 8.81 12.94 -2.91
CA ASN A 22 9.16 12.71 -1.50
C ASN A 22 7.96 12.78 -0.57
N ASP A 23 6.74 12.68 -1.10
CA ASP A 23 5.53 12.64 -0.28
C ASP A 23 5.39 11.26 0.34
N THR A 24 6.08 11.04 1.45
CA THR A 24 6.06 9.77 2.18
C THR A 24 5.14 9.79 3.38
N GLY A 25 4.65 10.97 3.77
CA GLY A 25 3.87 11.14 4.99
C GLY A 25 2.37 11.01 4.83
N SER A 26 1.85 11.08 3.62
CA SER A 26 0.40 11.00 3.43
C SER A 26 -0.09 9.56 3.57
N ALA A 27 -1.34 9.41 4.03
CA ALA A 27 -1.96 8.09 4.11
C ALA A 27 -2.06 7.43 2.74
N GLU A 28 -2.34 8.22 1.70
CA GLU A 28 -2.45 7.71 0.33
C GLU A 28 -1.13 7.10 -0.15
N SER A 29 -0.01 7.76 0.10
CA SER A 29 1.30 7.24 -0.27
C SER A 29 1.60 5.92 0.43
N GLN A 30 1.29 5.85 1.71
CA GLN A 30 1.54 4.63 2.48
C GLN A 30 0.63 3.50 2.04
N ILE A 31 -0.64 3.79 1.74
CA ILE A 31 -1.58 2.79 1.23
C ILE A 31 -1.07 2.23 -0.12
N ALA A 32 -0.60 3.09 -1.00
CA ALA A 32 -0.06 2.66 -2.29
C ALA A 32 1.16 1.76 -2.12
N LEU A 33 2.07 2.13 -1.22
CA LEU A 33 3.26 1.33 -0.94
C LEU A 33 2.89 -0.03 -0.34
N PHE A 34 1.97 -0.06 0.62
CA PHE A 34 1.52 -1.32 1.21
C PHE A 34 0.82 -2.20 0.17
N THR A 35 0.03 -1.61 -0.72
CA THR A 35 -0.65 -2.36 -1.78
C THR A 35 0.37 -3.03 -2.70
N TYR A 36 1.43 -2.32 -3.07
CA TYR A 36 2.51 -2.90 -3.88
C TYR A 36 3.19 -4.07 -3.15
N ARG A 37 3.52 -3.87 -1.88
CA ARG A 37 4.18 -4.92 -1.08
C ARG A 37 3.29 -6.13 -0.89
N ILE A 38 1.99 -5.91 -0.66
CA ILE A 38 1.02 -7.00 -0.51
C ILE A 38 0.97 -7.82 -1.78
N LYS A 39 0.90 -7.17 -2.94
CA LYS A 39 0.89 -7.87 -4.23
C LYS A 39 2.15 -8.68 -4.42
N HIS A 40 3.31 -8.09 -4.12
CA HIS A 40 4.59 -8.77 -4.25
C HIS A 40 4.66 -10.02 -3.36
N LEU A 41 4.28 -9.90 -2.10
CA LEU A 41 4.30 -11.03 -1.16
C LEU A 41 3.27 -12.09 -1.54
N THR A 42 2.11 -11.68 -2.04
CA THR A 42 1.09 -12.62 -2.50
C THR A 42 1.63 -13.47 -3.65
N ASP A 43 2.30 -12.84 -4.61
CA ASP A 43 2.92 -13.55 -5.73
C ASP A 43 4.06 -14.46 -5.26
N HIS A 44 4.88 -13.99 -4.33
CA HIS A 44 5.95 -14.79 -3.73
C HIS A 44 5.40 -16.06 -3.06
N LEU A 45 4.30 -15.95 -2.33
CA LEU A 45 3.71 -17.07 -1.61
C LEU A 45 3.06 -18.11 -2.52
N LYS A 46 2.75 -17.77 -3.77
CA LYS A 46 2.26 -18.75 -4.74
C LYS A 46 3.31 -19.84 -5.00
N ASP A 47 4.58 -19.45 -5.03
CA ASP A 47 5.69 -20.36 -5.28
C ASP A 47 6.37 -20.85 -4.01
N ASN A 48 6.10 -20.22 -2.87
CA ASN A 48 6.75 -20.48 -1.59
C ASN A 48 5.71 -20.61 -0.48
N LYS A 49 4.85 -21.61 -0.59
CA LYS A 49 3.68 -21.78 0.29
C LYS A 49 4.05 -22.02 1.76
N ASN A 50 5.25 -22.52 2.01
CA ASN A 50 5.72 -22.81 3.37
C ASN A 50 6.54 -21.68 3.98
N ASP A 51 6.61 -20.53 3.34
CA ASP A 51 7.31 -19.36 3.86
C ASP A 51 6.44 -18.64 4.88
N HIS A 52 6.52 -19.09 6.13
CA HIS A 52 5.70 -18.54 7.21
C HIS A 52 6.05 -17.09 7.54
N SER A 53 7.31 -16.70 7.45
CA SER A 53 7.74 -15.33 7.70
C SER A 53 7.10 -14.35 6.72
N SER A 54 7.10 -14.71 5.44
CA SER A 54 6.46 -13.86 4.42
C SER A 54 4.95 -13.80 4.61
N ARG A 55 4.33 -14.90 5.03
CA ARG A 55 2.89 -14.91 5.31
C ARG A 55 2.54 -14.00 6.48
N MET A 56 3.33 -14.05 7.55
CA MET A 56 3.15 -13.15 8.70
C MET A 56 3.32 -11.70 8.29
N GLY A 57 4.34 -11.41 7.47
CA GLY A 57 4.56 -10.07 6.94
C GLY A 57 3.38 -9.58 6.09
N LEU A 58 2.83 -10.45 5.26
CA LEU A 58 1.66 -10.11 4.44
C LEU A 58 0.46 -9.73 5.31
N LEU A 59 0.16 -10.53 6.33
CA LEU A 59 -0.94 -10.25 7.25
C LEU A 59 -0.74 -8.92 7.97
N SER A 60 0.49 -8.62 8.38
CA SER A 60 0.82 -7.35 9.03
C SER A 60 0.56 -6.17 8.09
N LEU A 61 0.98 -6.26 6.83
CA LEU A 61 0.77 -5.21 5.85
C LEU A 61 -0.71 -5.00 5.54
N VAL A 62 -1.47 -6.06 5.41
CA VAL A 62 -2.92 -5.98 5.20
C VAL A 62 -3.59 -5.26 6.37
N GLY A 63 -3.19 -5.58 7.61
CA GLY A 63 -3.71 -4.92 8.78
C GLY A 63 -3.38 -3.43 8.83
N LYS A 64 -2.13 -3.07 8.51
CA LYS A 64 -1.71 -1.67 8.48
C LYS A 64 -2.44 -0.88 7.40
N ARG A 65 -2.59 -1.47 6.20
CA ARG A 65 -3.34 -0.82 5.12
C ARG A 65 -4.78 -0.59 5.52
N ARG A 66 -5.42 -1.56 6.17
CA ARG A 66 -6.80 -1.45 6.62
C ARG A 66 -6.97 -0.30 7.62
N ARG A 67 -6.03 -0.14 8.55
CA ARG A 67 -6.08 0.97 9.51
C ARG A 67 -6.02 2.32 8.81
N LEU A 68 -5.14 2.47 7.82
CA LEU A 68 -5.05 3.72 7.06
C LEU A 68 -6.31 3.98 6.25
N LEU A 69 -6.88 2.94 5.63
CA LEU A 69 -8.12 3.08 4.89
C LEU A 69 -9.28 3.47 5.81
N ASN A 70 -9.35 2.87 7.00
CA ASN A 70 -10.37 3.24 7.98
C ASN A 70 -10.22 4.68 8.45
N TYR A 71 -8.99 5.13 8.64
CA TYR A 71 -8.71 6.52 8.99
C TYR A 71 -9.24 7.47 7.91
N LEU A 72 -8.92 7.20 6.64
CA LEU A 72 -9.41 8.04 5.54
C LEU A 72 -10.92 7.99 5.42
N SER A 73 -11.52 6.82 5.59
CA SER A 73 -12.97 6.65 5.52
C SER A 73 -13.70 7.48 6.57
N SER A 74 -13.12 7.60 7.77
CA SER A 74 -13.76 8.34 8.86
C SER A 74 -13.44 9.83 8.84
N LYS A 75 -12.26 10.23 8.36
CA LYS A 75 -11.80 11.63 8.43
C LYS A 75 -11.82 12.36 7.09
N HIS A 76 -11.62 11.63 6.00
CA HIS A 76 -11.45 12.21 4.67
C HIS A 76 -12.09 11.28 3.62
N ILE A 77 -13.42 11.21 3.64
CA ILE A 77 -14.16 10.23 2.82
C ILE A 77 -13.86 10.38 1.31
N ASP A 78 -13.68 11.60 0.83
CA ASP A 78 -13.39 11.83 -0.59
C ASP A 78 -12.04 11.25 -0.98
N ARG A 79 -11.04 11.43 -0.13
CA ARG A 79 -9.71 10.85 -0.33
C ARG A 79 -9.75 9.33 -0.29
N TYR A 80 -10.57 8.77 0.61
CA TYR A 80 -10.77 7.32 0.72
C TYR A 80 -11.32 6.76 -0.58
N ARG A 81 -12.37 7.38 -1.12
CA ARG A 81 -12.99 6.94 -2.37
C ARG A 81 -12.01 7.02 -3.54
N ASP A 82 -11.25 8.11 -3.61
CA ASP A 82 -10.28 8.31 -4.69
C ASP A 82 -9.18 7.26 -4.68
N ILE A 83 -8.60 6.98 -3.51
CA ILE A 83 -7.50 6.00 -3.43
C ILE A 83 -7.98 4.58 -3.70
N ILE A 84 -9.17 4.22 -3.25
CA ILE A 84 -9.74 2.90 -3.53
C ILE A 84 -9.96 2.72 -5.02
N ALA A 85 -10.53 3.72 -5.69
CA ALA A 85 -10.76 3.66 -7.13
C ALA A 85 -9.43 3.60 -7.89
N LYS A 86 -8.46 4.44 -7.50
CA LYS A 86 -7.17 4.54 -8.18
C LYS A 86 -6.34 3.27 -8.08
N LEU A 87 -6.35 2.61 -6.93
CA LEU A 87 -5.57 1.40 -6.68
C LEU A 87 -6.39 0.12 -6.88
N ASN A 88 -7.67 0.26 -7.22
CA ASN A 88 -8.57 -0.88 -7.39
C ASN A 88 -8.56 -1.79 -6.16
N ILE A 89 -8.64 -1.19 -4.98
CA ILE A 89 -8.60 -1.92 -3.71
C ILE A 89 -10.02 -2.30 -3.31
N ARG A 90 -10.20 -3.54 -2.90
CA ARG A 90 -11.41 -3.96 -2.19
C ARG A 90 -11.16 -3.85 -0.70
N LYS A 91 -12.07 -3.18 -0.04
CA LYS A 91 -11.97 -3.01 1.39
C LYS A 91 -12.04 -4.34 2.14
#